data_8690a4a3fa8c4a9a8f05ebc56dcd9d5d
#
_entry.id   8690a4a3fa8c4a9a8f05ebc56dcd9d5d
#
_cell.length_a   1.000
_cell.length_b   1.000
_cell.length_c   1.000
_cell.angle_alpha   90.00
_cell.angle_beta   90.00
_cell.angle_gamma   90.00
#
_symmetry.space_group_name_H-M   'P 1'
#
loop_
_entity.id
_entity.type
_entity.pdbx_description
1 polymer ?
#
loop_
_entity_poly.entity_id
_entity_poly.type
_entity_poly.pdbx_seq_one_letter_code
_entity_poly.pdbx_strand_id
1 'polypeptide(L)'
;MGDDGLGRARAALAGAEVADAAAERYLLAHLAALRVAAAVLEARAHATPTGRLRNVWQLVGEVAPEFAEWAGFFAATQAKRQAVAAGVTAIVSHREADDLVRDARAFHDEVARRLAGARRRSWHSSEAG
;
A
#
# COMPACT_ATOMS: atom_id res chain seq x y z
N MET A 1 -10.84 15.48 -3.66
CA MET A 1 -11.03 15.14 -3.28
C MET A 1 -10.88 13.96 -3.42
N GLY A 2 -11.13 13.46 -3.63
CA GLY A 2 -11.09 12.32 -3.58
C GLY A 2 -10.11 11.55 -4.10
N ASP A 3 -9.51 11.89 -4.95
CA ASP A 3 -8.75 11.10 -5.46
C ASP A 3 -7.61 10.93 -4.84
N ASP A 4 -7.51 10.25 -4.05
CA ASP A 4 -6.49 10.11 -3.31
C ASP A 4 -5.72 8.93 -3.63
N GLY A 5 -4.69 8.65 -2.95
CA GLY A 5 -3.91 7.45 -3.10
C GLY A 5 -4.70 6.22 -2.87
N LEU A 6 -5.67 6.29 -1.97
CA LEU A 6 -6.49 5.12 -1.73
C LEU A 6 -7.36 4.79 -2.94
N GLY A 7 -7.81 5.79 -3.67
CA GLY A 7 -8.53 5.51 -4.92
C GLY A 7 -7.66 4.81 -5.93
N ARG A 8 -6.42 5.22 -6.03
CA ARG A 8 -5.48 4.56 -6.94
C ARG A 8 -5.15 3.16 -6.46
N ALA A 9 -5.07 2.96 -5.15
CA ALA A 9 -4.85 1.62 -4.61
C ALA A 9 -6.01 0.70 -4.95
N ARG A 10 -7.23 1.19 -4.82
CA ARG A 10 -8.40 0.38 -5.15
C ARG A 10 -8.42 0.00 -6.63
N ALA A 11 -8.00 0.90 -7.49
CA ALA A 11 -7.93 0.60 -8.91
C ALA A 11 -6.92 -0.53 -9.18
N ALA A 12 -5.78 -0.49 -8.50
CA ALA A 12 -4.78 -1.55 -8.67
C ALA A 12 -5.30 -2.88 -8.12
N LEU A 13 -6.04 -2.85 -7.00
CA LEU A 13 -6.63 -4.08 -6.47
C LEU A 13 -7.64 -4.66 -7.43
N ALA A 14 -8.46 -3.82 -8.03
CA ALA A 14 -9.43 -4.31 -8.99
C ALA A 14 -8.72 -4.95 -10.20
N GLY A 15 -7.64 -4.34 -10.64
CA GLY A 15 -6.86 -4.93 -11.73
C GLY A 15 -6.25 -6.26 -11.33
N ALA A 16 -5.76 -6.37 -10.11
CA ALA A 16 -5.17 -7.60 -9.63
C ALA A 16 -6.21 -8.72 -9.61
N GLU A 17 -7.42 -8.40 -9.24
CA GLU A 17 -8.45 -9.42 -9.13
C GLU A 17 -8.86 -10.00 -10.45
N VAL A 18 -8.74 -9.25 -11.53
CA VAL A 18 -9.10 -9.78 -12.82
C VAL A 18 -7.92 -10.26 -13.64
N ALA A 19 -6.72 -10.10 -13.15
CA ALA A 19 -5.54 -10.54 -13.89
C ALA A 19 -5.47 -12.06 -13.88
N ASP A 20 -5.28 -12.66 -15.04
CA ASP A 20 -5.23 -14.12 -15.11
C ASP A 20 -3.86 -14.66 -14.75
N ALA A 21 -2.81 -14.01 -15.13
CA ALA A 21 -1.48 -14.51 -14.86
C ALA A 21 -1.06 -14.22 -13.44
N ALA A 22 -0.47 -15.20 -12.78
CA ALA A 22 -0.03 -15.03 -11.40
C ALA A 22 0.95 -13.88 -11.27
N ALA A 23 1.88 -13.76 -12.21
CA ALA A 23 2.87 -12.70 -12.15
C ALA A 23 2.23 -11.32 -12.23
N GLU A 24 1.28 -11.15 -13.14
CA GLU A 24 0.62 -9.86 -13.28
C GLU A 24 -0.19 -9.54 -12.03
N ARG A 25 -0.89 -10.54 -11.50
CA ARG A 25 -1.66 -10.35 -10.27
C ARG A 25 -0.77 -9.92 -9.11
N TYR A 26 0.39 -10.57 -9.01
CA TYR A 26 1.34 -10.26 -7.95
C TYR A 26 1.83 -8.80 -8.06
N LEU A 27 2.18 -8.39 -9.28
CA LEU A 27 2.66 -7.04 -9.49
C LEU A 27 1.59 -6.00 -9.18
N LEU A 28 0.36 -6.26 -9.59
CA LEU A 28 -0.72 -5.32 -9.32
C LEU A 28 -1.07 -5.26 -7.83
N ALA A 29 -0.99 -6.40 -7.15
CA ALA A 29 -1.24 -6.41 -5.71
C ALA A 29 -0.18 -5.60 -4.98
N HIS A 30 1.08 -5.77 -5.38
CA HIS A 30 2.16 -5.02 -4.73
C HIS A 30 2.04 -3.53 -5.05
N LEU A 31 1.64 -3.20 -6.26
CA LEU A 31 1.41 -1.81 -6.63
C LEU A 31 0.30 -1.21 -5.76
N ALA A 32 -0.75 -1.97 -5.51
CA ALA A 32 -1.81 -1.50 -4.64
C ALA A 32 -1.27 -1.17 -3.25
N ALA A 33 -0.44 -2.05 -2.70
CA ALA A 33 0.15 -1.80 -1.39
C ALA A 33 1.03 -0.55 -1.41
N LEU A 34 1.79 -0.34 -2.48
CA LEU A 34 2.61 0.86 -2.59
C LEU A 34 1.75 2.12 -2.63
N ARG A 35 0.61 2.05 -3.28
CA ARG A 35 -0.29 3.20 -3.35
C ARG A 35 -0.96 3.48 -2.01
N VAL A 36 -1.23 2.42 -1.23
CA VAL A 36 -1.71 2.62 0.13
C VAL A 36 -0.63 3.32 0.96
N ALA A 37 0.61 2.86 0.83
CA ALA A 37 1.72 3.48 1.55
C ALA A 37 1.87 4.96 1.19
N ALA A 38 1.74 5.27 -0.09
CA ALA A 38 1.81 6.67 -0.52
C ALA A 38 0.71 7.51 0.11
N ALA A 39 -0.49 6.95 0.25
CA ALA A 39 -1.58 7.67 0.88
C ALA A 39 -1.29 7.93 2.36
N VAL A 40 -0.65 6.97 3.04
CA VAL A 40 -0.27 7.16 4.44
C VAL A 40 0.73 8.30 4.54
N LEU A 41 1.73 8.31 3.66
CA LEU A 41 2.75 9.34 3.72
C LEU A 41 2.15 10.72 3.42
N GLU A 42 1.24 10.78 2.46
CA GLU A 42 0.60 12.06 2.18
C GLU A 42 -0.19 12.55 3.37
N ALA A 43 -0.90 11.67 4.04
CA ALA A 43 -1.72 12.07 5.15
C ALA A 43 -0.91 12.52 6.35
N ARG A 44 0.31 11.90 6.54
CA ARG A 44 1.04 12.22 7.72
C ARG A 44 2.15 13.15 7.48
N ALA A 45 2.50 13.29 6.26
CA ALA A 45 3.55 13.97 6.18
C ALA A 45 3.81 14.92 5.70
N HIS A 46 3.70 14.89 5.19
CA HIS A 46 4.26 15.78 4.91
C HIS A 46 5.24 15.65 3.94
N ALA A 47 6.15 15.51 4.04
CA ALA A 47 7.11 15.63 3.20
C ALA A 47 7.49 14.49 2.58
N THR A 48 7.37 14.37 1.42
CA THR A 48 7.78 13.32 0.83
C THR A 48 9.21 13.42 0.68
N PRO A 49 9.87 12.62 0.83
CA PRO A 49 11.20 12.62 0.85
C PRO A 49 11.72 12.72 -0.43
N THR A 50 12.33 13.58 -0.67
CA THR A 50 12.88 13.65 -1.84
C THR A 50 14.01 12.85 -1.79
N GLY A 51 14.26 12.29 -1.05
CA GLY A 51 15.39 11.72 -1.00
C GLY A 51 15.60 10.66 -1.56
N ARG A 52 15.85 10.48 -2.21
CA ARG A 52 16.07 9.54 -2.82
C ARG A 52 16.42 8.37 -2.26
N LEU A 53 16.89 8.11 -1.44
CA LEU A 53 17.25 6.91 -0.95
C LEU A 53 16.38 6.33 0.01
N ARG A 54 15.33 6.90 0.45
CA ARG A 54 14.57 6.27 1.44
C ARG A 54 13.61 5.38 0.87
N ASN A 55 13.56 4.18 1.32
CA ASN A 55 12.60 3.19 0.93
C ASN A 55 11.25 3.59 1.47
N VAL A 56 10.22 3.51 0.69
CA VAL A 56 8.89 3.91 1.12
C VAL A 56 8.45 3.13 2.35
N TRP A 57 8.84 1.86 2.45
CA TRP A 57 8.40 1.05 3.59
C TRP A 57 9.09 1.48 4.88
N GLN A 58 10.36 1.86 4.80
CA GLN A 58 11.02 2.37 5.95
C GLN A 58 10.36 3.65 6.41
N LEU A 59 9.99 4.50 5.48
CA LEU A 59 9.40 5.76 5.82
C LEU A 59 8.03 5.57 6.46
N VAL A 60 7.22 4.65 5.94
CA VAL A 60 5.93 4.37 6.57
C VAL A 60 6.12 3.93 8.00
N GLY A 61 7.09 3.06 8.27
CA GLY A 61 7.34 2.61 9.64
C GLY A 61 7.74 3.73 10.57
N GLU A 62 8.43 4.74 10.03
CA GLU A 62 8.87 5.85 10.86
C GLU A 62 7.74 6.85 11.12
N VAL A 63 6.96 7.20 10.11
CA VAL A 63 5.97 8.23 10.29
C VAL A 63 4.61 7.69 10.74
N ALA A 64 4.38 6.40 10.58
CA ALA A 64 3.13 5.79 10.97
C ALA A 64 3.41 4.44 11.61
N PRO A 65 3.94 4.44 12.84
CA PRO A 65 4.37 3.20 13.48
C PRO A 65 3.26 2.18 13.63
N GLU A 66 2.01 2.59 13.64
CA GLU A 66 0.91 1.65 13.73
C GLU A 66 0.82 0.76 12.50
N PHE A 67 1.46 1.13 11.40
CA PHE A 67 1.50 0.30 10.21
C PHE A 67 2.85 -0.36 9.99
N ALA A 68 3.71 -0.37 11.02
CA ALA A 68 5.07 -0.87 10.86
C ALA A 68 5.11 -2.35 10.49
N GLU A 69 4.16 -3.14 10.99
CA GLU A 69 4.16 -4.55 10.64
C GLU A 69 3.80 -4.74 9.18
N TRP A 70 2.84 -3.97 8.67
CA TRP A 70 2.52 -4.03 7.25
C TRP A 70 3.72 -3.60 6.43
N ALA A 71 4.41 -2.54 6.86
CA ALA A 71 5.55 -2.04 6.12
C ALA A 71 6.65 -3.09 6.05
N GLY A 72 6.90 -3.80 7.15
CA GLY A 72 7.90 -4.85 7.15
C GLY A 72 7.51 -6.00 6.24
N PHE A 73 6.23 -6.35 6.25
CA PHE A 73 5.74 -7.43 5.40
C PHE A 73 5.96 -7.09 3.91
N PHE A 74 5.55 -5.91 3.49
CA PHE A 74 5.67 -5.57 2.06
C PHE A 74 7.12 -5.29 1.68
N ALA A 75 7.93 -4.79 2.60
CA ALA A 75 9.36 -4.62 2.33
C ALA A 75 9.99 -5.98 2.02
N ALA A 76 9.56 -7.01 2.72
CA ALA A 76 10.12 -8.35 2.51
C ALA A 76 9.73 -8.93 1.15
N THR A 77 8.66 -8.46 0.53
CA THR A 77 8.26 -8.96 -0.77
C THR A 77 8.88 -8.17 -1.91
N GLN A 78 9.65 -7.13 -1.60
CA GLN A 78 10.16 -6.24 -2.63
C GLN A 78 11.12 -6.93 -3.61
N ALA A 79 11.98 -7.79 -3.11
CA ALA A 79 12.94 -8.46 -3.98
C ALA A 79 12.24 -9.37 -4.99
N LYS A 80 11.22 -10.09 -4.52
CA LYS A 80 10.48 -10.96 -5.43
C LYS A 80 9.72 -10.12 -6.46
N ARG A 81 9.14 -9.01 -6.02
CA ARG A 81 8.43 -8.14 -6.93
C ARG A 81 9.39 -7.63 -8.01
N GLN A 82 10.58 -7.24 -7.63
CA GLN A 82 11.55 -6.75 -8.61
C GLN A 82 11.95 -7.82 -9.61
N ALA A 83 12.13 -9.05 -9.14
CA ALA A 83 12.48 -10.15 -10.02
C ALA A 83 11.34 -10.43 -11.00
N VAL A 84 10.10 -10.40 -10.53
CA VAL A 84 8.95 -10.63 -11.39
C VAL A 84 8.85 -9.52 -12.43
N ALA A 85 9.06 -8.27 -12.03
CA ALA A 85 9.00 -7.15 -12.94
C ALA A 85 10.09 -7.22 -13.99
N ALA A 86 11.21 -7.87 -13.66
CA ALA A 86 12.30 -8.05 -14.61
C ALA A 86 12.12 -9.28 -15.50
N GLY A 87 11.00 -9.97 -15.37
CA GLY A 87 10.69 -11.10 -16.25
C GLY A 87 10.83 -12.48 -15.64
N VAL A 88 11.23 -12.59 -14.38
CA VAL A 88 11.38 -13.88 -13.76
C VAL A 88 10.02 -14.26 -13.19
N THR A 89 9.12 -14.76 -14.03
CA THR A 89 7.74 -14.91 -13.64
C THR A 89 7.40 -16.24 -13.03
N ALA A 90 8.22 -17.25 -13.25
CA ALA A 90 7.92 -18.59 -12.74
C ALA A 90 8.03 -18.71 -11.23
N ILE A 91 8.56 -17.70 -10.55
CA ILE A 91 8.74 -17.80 -9.12
C ILE A 91 7.49 -17.43 -8.33
N VAL A 92 6.41 -17.04 -8.99
CA VAL A 92 5.19 -16.67 -8.31
C VAL A 92 4.10 -17.66 -8.65
N SER A 93 3.54 -18.32 -7.65
CA SER A 93 2.42 -19.21 -7.87
C SER A 93 1.14 -18.42 -7.81
N HIS A 94 0.05 -19.02 -8.29
CA HIS A 94 -1.25 -18.39 -8.18
C HIS A 94 -1.63 -18.18 -6.72
N ARG A 95 -1.27 -19.12 -5.86
CA ARG A 95 -1.58 -18.97 -4.46
C ARG A 95 -0.84 -17.79 -3.84
N GLU A 96 0.42 -17.62 -4.19
CA GLU A 96 1.17 -16.49 -3.68
C GLU A 96 0.56 -15.19 -4.14
N ALA A 97 0.15 -15.13 -5.40
CA ALA A 97 -0.46 -13.91 -5.93
C ALA A 97 -1.77 -13.62 -5.23
N ASP A 98 -2.58 -14.66 -5.01
CA ASP A 98 -3.86 -14.48 -4.33
C ASP A 98 -3.67 -14.03 -2.89
N ASP A 99 -2.66 -14.58 -2.22
CA ASP A 99 -2.37 -14.17 -0.85
C ASP A 99 -1.93 -12.72 -0.80
N LEU A 100 -1.16 -12.28 -1.78
CA LEU A 100 -0.71 -10.89 -1.78
C LEU A 100 -1.88 -9.94 -2.05
N VAL A 101 -2.83 -10.33 -2.89
CA VAL A 101 -4.03 -9.53 -3.10
C VAL A 101 -4.80 -9.40 -1.79
N ARG A 102 -4.96 -10.52 -1.08
CA ARG A 102 -5.67 -10.49 0.20
C ARG A 102 -4.97 -9.58 1.19
N ASP A 103 -3.65 -9.65 1.27
CA ASP A 103 -2.90 -8.85 2.22
C ASP A 103 -2.91 -7.37 1.83
N ALA A 104 -2.81 -7.07 0.56
CA ALA A 104 -2.86 -5.67 0.12
C ALA A 104 -4.24 -5.07 0.40
N ARG A 105 -5.30 -5.89 0.22
CA ARG A 105 -6.65 -5.41 0.52
C ARG A 105 -6.82 -5.17 2.02
N ALA A 106 -6.29 -6.06 2.85
CA ALA A 106 -6.39 -5.88 4.30
C ALA A 106 -5.66 -4.62 4.75
N PHE A 107 -4.49 -4.37 4.17
CA PHE A 107 -3.74 -3.16 4.46
C PHE A 107 -4.54 -1.93 4.04
N HIS A 108 -5.08 -1.95 2.81
CA HIS A 108 -5.91 -0.85 2.34
C HIS A 108 -7.05 -0.59 3.31
N ASP A 109 -7.74 -1.63 3.72
CA ASP A 109 -8.93 -1.47 4.55
C ASP A 109 -8.57 -0.90 5.92
N GLU A 110 -7.47 -1.35 6.49
CA GLU A 110 -7.07 -0.83 7.79
C GLU A 110 -6.65 0.63 7.69
N VAL A 111 -5.89 0.99 6.68
CA VAL A 111 -5.47 2.36 6.49
C VAL A 111 -6.70 3.25 6.23
N ALA A 112 -7.63 2.76 5.42
CA ALA A 112 -8.83 3.55 5.13
C ALA A 112 -9.61 3.84 6.40
N ARG A 113 -9.74 2.85 7.27
CA ARG A 113 -10.46 3.07 8.54
C ARG A 113 -9.74 4.06 9.42
N ARG A 114 -8.44 3.95 9.53
CA ARG A 114 -7.69 4.82 10.41
C ARG A 114 -7.63 6.24 9.91
N LEU A 115 -7.48 6.42 8.62
CA LEU A 115 -7.46 7.77 8.07
C LEU A 115 -8.84 8.43 8.17
N ALA A 116 -9.91 7.65 7.96
CA ALA A 116 -11.25 8.19 8.12
C ALA A 116 -11.52 8.56 9.57
N GLY A 117 -11.06 7.74 10.50
CA GLY A 117 -11.21 8.04 11.92
C GLY A 117 -10.47 9.29 12.32
N ALA A 118 -9.25 9.46 11.80
CA ALA A 118 -8.47 10.66 12.11
C ALA A 118 -9.15 11.90 11.54
N ARG A 119 -9.74 11.80 10.36
CA ARG A 119 -10.45 12.93 9.80
C ARG A 119 -11.67 13.29 10.62
N ARG A 120 -12.40 12.31 11.09
CA ARG A 120 -13.57 12.57 11.91
C ARG A 120 -13.18 13.23 13.23
N ARG A 121 -12.10 12.77 13.84
CA ARG A 121 -11.66 13.37 15.10
C ARG A 121 -11.22 14.81 14.89
N SER A 122 -10.54 15.09 13.80
CA SER A 122 -10.09 16.41 13.50
C SER A 122 -11.26 17.34 13.27
N TRP A 123 -12.28 16.86 12.57
CA TRP A 123 -13.46 17.64 12.30
C TRP A 123 -14.19 17.95 13.60
N HIS A 124 -14.34 16.98 14.48
CA HIS A 124 -15.01 17.22 15.74
C HIS A 124 -14.23 18.17 16.62
N SER A 125 -12.93 18.11 16.64
CA SER A 125 -12.14 19.01 17.41
C SER A 125 -12.31 20.42 16.94
N SER A 126 -12.36 20.61 15.64
CA SER A 126 -12.55 21.92 15.10
C SER A 126 -13.88 22.48 15.47
N GLU A 127 -14.92 21.67 15.44
CA GLU A 127 -16.21 22.15 15.80
C GLU A 127 -16.33 22.46 17.26
N ALA A 128 -15.67 21.76 18.09
CA ALA A 128 -15.74 21.98 19.50
C ALA A 128 -14.99 23.21 19.92
N GLY A 129 -14.04 23.58 19.16
CA GLY A 129 -13.28 24.73 19.50
C GLY A 129 -13.95 25.98 19.13
#